data_45b0d4fa93f5d26b95b265e3ef8834d1
#
_entry.id   45b0d4fa93f5d26b95b265e3ef8834d1
#
_cell.length_a   1.000
_cell.length_b   1.000
_cell.length_c   1.000
_cell.angle_alpha   90.00
_cell.angle_beta   90.00
_cell.angle_gamma   90.00
#
_symmetry.space_group_name_H-M   'P 1'
#
loop_
_entity.id
_entity.type
_entity.pdbx_description
1 polymer ?
#
loop_
_entity_poly.entity_id
_entity_poly.type
_entity_poly.pdbx_seq_one_letter_code
_entity_poly.pdbx_strand_id
1 'polypeptide(L)' 'MRYFLEMVLGRLVNHPDEIDVEETSDDRGILFRIRVNPEDLGRIIGRNGRTIEAIRSLLNAASRDNRRVFVEVEDGEGPS' A
#
# COMPACT_ATOMS: atom_id res chain seq x y z
N MET A 1 -7.57 7.95 5.18
CA MET A 1 -7.23 6.60 4.69
C MET A 1 -5.74 6.43 4.46
N ARG A 2 -5.05 7.42 3.90
CA ARG A 2 -3.62 7.34 3.70
C ARG A 2 -2.84 7.20 5.01
N TYR A 3 -3.24 7.92 6.06
CA TYR A 3 -2.57 7.81 7.34
C TYR A 3 -2.70 6.42 7.95
N PHE A 4 -3.86 5.82 7.79
CA PHE A 4 -4.07 4.45 8.24
C PHE A 4 -3.13 3.49 7.51
N LEU A 5 -3.02 3.66 6.20
CA LEU A 5 -2.14 2.83 5.39
C LEU A 5 -0.69 3.01 5.80
N GLU A 6 -0.25 4.25 5.97
CA GLU A 6 1.11 4.53 6.40
C GLU A 6 1.42 3.91 7.76
N MET A 7 0.46 3.96 8.67
CA MET A 7 0.63 3.38 10.00
C MET A 7 0.79 1.86 9.91
N VAL A 8 -0.03 1.21 9.11
CA VAL A 8 0.05 -0.24 8.92
C VAL A 8 1.39 -0.63 8.31
N LEU A 9 1.80 0.08 7.25
CA LEU A 9 3.05 -0.21 6.59
C LEU A 9 4.24 0.00 7.53
N GLY A 10 4.19 1.05 8.34
CA GLY A 10 5.27 1.35 9.26
C GLY A 10 5.51 0.26 10.29
N ARG A 11 4.50 -0.54 10.58
CA ARG A 11 4.66 -1.66 11.51
C ARG A 11 5.22 -2.90 10.85
N LEU A 12 5.20 -2.96 9.53
CA LEU A 12 5.65 -4.14 8.80
C LEU A 12 7.09 -4.04 8.31
N VAL A 13 7.60 -2.84 8.12
CA VAL A 13 8.88 -2.63 7.46
C VAL A 13 10.00 -2.37 8.47
N ASN A 14 11.23 -2.60 8.01
CA ASN A 14 12.42 -2.27 8.79
C ASN A 14 12.93 -0.86 8.49
N HIS A 15 12.48 -0.27 7.39
CA HIS A 15 12.91 1.05 6.94
C HIS A 15 11.71 1.98 6.81
N PRO A 16 11.07 2.35 7.92
CA PRO A 16 9.84 3.15 7.85
C PRO A 16 10.05 4.56 7.29
N ASP A 17 11.25 5.09 7.39
CA ASP A 17 11.57 6.40 6.83
C ASP A 17 11.68 6.38 5.31
N GLU A 18 11.67 5.20 4.71
CA GLU A 18 11.71 5.06 3.25
C GLU A 18 10.36 4.71 2.64
N ILE A 19 9.31 4.73 3.42
CA ILE A 19 7.97 4.49 2.91
C ILE A 19 7.49 5.74 2.18
N ASP A 20 6.98 5.53 0.97
CA ASP A 20 6.34 6.60 0.22
C ASP A 20 5.00 6.09 -0.28
N VAL A 21 3.95 6.84 -0.02
CA VAL A 21 2.60 6.49 -0.44
C VAL A 21 2.04 7.62 -1.28
N GLU A 22 1.71 7.31 -2.52
CA GLU A 22 1.10 8.25 -3.43
C GLU A 22 -0.36 7.87 -3.63
N GLU A 23 -1.23 8.84 -3.48
CA GLU A 23 -2.66 8.62 -3.64
C GLU A 23 -3.16 9.39 -4.86
N THR A 24 -3.84 8.67 -5.75
CA THR A 24 -4.54 9.30 -6.86
C THR A 24 -5.96 8.78 -6.90
N SER A 25 -6.88 9.61 -7.38
CA SER A 25 -8.26 9.17 -7.48
C SER A 25 -8.85 9.64 -8.81
N ASP A 26 -9.76 8.83 -9.34
CA ASP A 26 -10.48 9.13 -10.56
C ASP A 26 -11.87 8.51 -10.48
N ASP A 27 -12.56 8.44 -11.62
CA ASP A 27 -13.92 7.90 -11.67
C ASP A 27 -14.00 6.44 -11.25
N ARG A 28 -12.90 5.69 -11.37
CA ARG A 28 -12.88 4.26 -11.03
C ARG A 28 -12.65 4.02 -9.55
N GLY A 29 -12.03 4.96 -8.85
CA GLY A 29 -11.78 4.82 -7.45
C GLY A 29 -10.50 5.50 -7.01
N ILE A 30 -9.91 4.96 -5.97
CA ILE A 30 -8.70 5.48 -5.35
C ILE A 30 -7.57 4.50 -5.58
N LEU A 31 -6.44 4.99 -6.05
CA LEU A 31 -5.24 4.16 -6.20
C LEU A 31 -4.18 4.63 -5.22
N PHE A 32 -3.68 3.70 -4.42
CA PHE A 32 -2.51 3.94 -3.59
C PHE A 32 -1.31 3.24 -4.22
N ARG A 33 -0.28 4.01 -4.48
CA ARG A 33 0.98 3.46 -4.97
C ARG A 33 1.98 3.52 -3.84
N ILE A 34 2.44 2.35 -3.42
CA ILE A 34 3.32 2.21 -2.26
C ILE A 34 4.73 1.94 -2.75
N ARG A 35 5.67 2.70 -2.23
CA ARG A 35 7.09 2.49 -2.51
C ARG A 35 7.81 2.28 -1.19
N VAL A 36 8.62 1.22 -1.12
CA VAL A 36 9.35 0.87 0.10
C VAL A 36 10.77 0.47 -0.27
N ASN A 37 11.62 0.34 0.74
CA ASN A 37 12.96 -0.19 0.53
C ASN A 37 12.83 -1.61 -0.06
N PRO A 38 13.64 -1.96 -1.07
CA PRO A 38 13.56 -3.30 -1.68
C PRO A 38 13.63 -4.44 -0.68
N GLU A 39 14.36 -4.26 0.42
CA GLU A 39 14.47 -5.29 1.45
C GLU A 39 13.14 -5.52 2.17
N ASP A 40 12.26 -4.54 2.17
CA ASP A 40 10.97 -4.62 2.85
C ASP A 40 9.84 -5.11 1.95
N LEU A 41 10.12 -5.26 0.67
CA LEU A 41 9.07 -5.60 -0.29
C LEU A 41 8.36 -6.89 0.06
N GLY A 42 9.12 -7.92 0.44
CA GLY A 42 8.53 -9.19 0.83
C GLY A 42 7.65 -9.11 2.06
N ARG A 43 7.97 -8.19 2.96
CA ARG A 43 7.17 -7.99 4.17
C ARG A 43 5.82 -7.36 3.85
N ILE A 44 5.79 -6.48 2.87
CA ILE A 44 4.56 -5.82 2.46
C ILE A 44 3.68 -6.76 1.65
N ILE A 45 4.28 -7.52 0.75
CA ILE A 45 3.52 -8.44 -0.11
C ILE A 45 3.06 -9.65 0.69
N GLY A 46 3.96 -10.22 1.48
CA GLY A 46 3.66 -11.40 2.26
C GLY A 46 3.68 -12.67 1.42
N ARG A 47 3.54 -13.81 2.08
CA ARG A 47 3.57 -15.08 1.41
C ARG A 47 2.37 -15.22 0.48
N ASN A 48 2.63 -15.47 -0.78
CA ASN A 48 1.60 -15.61 -1.81
C ASN A 48 0.71 -14.35 -1.93
N GLY A 49 1.27 -13.19 -1.58
CA GLY A 49 0.53 -11.94 -1.68
C GLY A 49 -0.52 -11.74 -0.61
N ARG A 50 -0.51 -12.53 0.46
CA ARG A 50 -1.56 -12.48 1.47
C ARG A 50 -1.59 -11.17 2.26
N THR A 51 -0.42 -10.62 2.56
CA THR A 51 -0.38 -9.38 3.34
C THR A 51 -0.95 -8.21 2.56
N ILE A 52 -0.50 -8.06 1.30
CA ILE A 52 -0.99 -6.95 0.49
C ILE A 52 -2.47 -7.09 0.17
N GLU A 53 -2.95 -8.33 0.00
CA GLU A 53 -4.37 -8.55 -0.22
C GLU A 53 -5.20 -8.20 1.01
N ALA A 54 -4.69 -8.52 2.20
CA ALA A 54 -5.36 -8.15 3.45
C ALA A 54 -5.43 -6.64 3.61
N ILE A 55 -4.34 -5.95 3.27
CA ILE A 55 -4.30 -4.49 3.33
C ILE A 55 -5.34 -3.90 2.37
N ARG A 56 -5.38 -4.40 1.15
CA ARG A 56 -6.34 -3.93 0.15
C ARG A 56 -7.77 -4.14 0.64
N SER A 57 -8.05 -5.29 1.22
CA SER A 57 -9.39 -5.59 1.74
C SER A 57 -9.78 -4.65 2.87
N LEU A 58 -8.84 -4.36 3.78
CA LEU A 58 -9.10 -3.42 4.86
C LEU A 58 -9.40 -2.02 4.34
N LEU A 59 -8.64 -1.57 3.34
CA LEU A 59 -8.86 -0.25 2.77
C LEU A 59 -10.20 -0.17 2.07
N ASN A 60 -10.58 -1.23 1.36
CA ASN A 60 -11.89 -1.25 0.71
C ASN A 60 -13.02 -1.25 1.73
N ALA A 61 -12.86 -1.97 2.84
CA ALA A 61 -13.85 -1.98 3.89
C ALA A 61 -13.98 -0.62 4.56
N ALA A 62 -12.89 0.12 4.65
CA ALA A 62 -12.87 1.44 5.28
C ALA A 62 -13.28 2.56 4.33
N SER A 63 -13.38 2.27 3.05
CA SER A 63 -13.69 3.30 2.05
C SER A 63 -15.10 3.81 2.21
N ARG A 64 -15.23 5.14 2.17
CA ARG A 64 -16.53 5.78 2.19
C ARG A 64 -17.08 5.86 0.78
N ASP A 65 -18.38 5.99 0.67
CA ASP A 65 -19.08 6.16 -0.61
C ASP A 65 -18.89 4.98 -1.55
N ASN A 66 -18.52 3.82 -1.02
CA ASN A 66 -18.33 2.60 -1.79
C ASN A 66 -17.31 2.74 -2.93
N ARG A 67 -16.38 3.65 -2.79
CA ARG A 67 -15.34 3.81 -3.79
C ARG A 67 -14.36 2.66 -3.70
N ARG A 68 -13.99 2.14 -4.84
CA ARG A 68 -13.06 1.03 -4.91
C ARG A 68 -11.64 1.52 -4.64
N VAL A 69 -10.89 0.73 -3.87
CA VAL A 69 -9.50 1.04 -3.55
C VAL A 69 -8.59 0.03 -4.23
N PHE A 70 -7.61 0.54 -4.96
CA PHE A 70 -6.58 -0.26 -5.62
C PHE A 70 -5.26 0.01 -4.95
N VAL A 71 -4.41 -1.00 -4.89
CA VAL A 71 -3.09 -0.87 -4.26
C VAL A 71 -2.03 -1.44 -5.20
N GLU A 72 -1.01 -0.65 -5.46
CA GLU A 72 0.16 -1.10 -6.22
C GLU A 72 1.39 -0.95 -5.34
N VAL A 73 2.31 -1.91 -5.42
CA VAL A 73 3.54 -1.87 -4.65
C VAL A 73 4.72 -1.83 -5.60
N GLU A 74 5.62 -0.88 -5.38
CA GLU A 74 6.84 -0.74 -6.16
C GLU A 74 8.05 -0.84 -5.23
N ASP A 75 9.18 -1.32 -5.75
CA ASP A 75 10.40 -1.25 -4.96
C ASP A 75 10.93 0.18 -4.98
N GLY A 76 11.82 0.50 -4.04
CA GLY A 76 12.30 1.86 -3.87
C GLY A 76 13.23 2.34 -4.97
N GLU A 77 13.62 1.46 -5.87
CA GLU A 77 14.51 1.81 -6.96
C GLU A 77 13.78 2.33 -8.18
N GLY A 78 12.44 2.21 -8.16
CA GLY A 78 11.63 2.66 -9.26
C GLY A 78 11.65 1.69 -10.42
N PRO A 79 10.96 2.05 -11.50
CA PRO A 79 10.93 1.18 -12.68
C PRO A 79 12.29 1.17 -13.35
N SER A 80 12.77 0.03 -13.62
CA SER A 80 14.04 -0.13 -14.32
C SER A 80 13.80 -0.53 -15.75
#